data_521e9640dcfd8dc54a39cd81d84ce6b1
#
_entry.id   521e9640dcfd8dc54a39cd81d84ce6b1
#
_cell.length_a   1.000
_cell.length_b   1.000
_cell.length_c   1.000
_cell.angle_alpha   90.00
_cell.angle_beta   90.00
_cell.angle_gamma   90.00
#
_symmetry.space_group_name_H-M   'P 1'
#
loop_
_entity.id
_entity.type
_entity.pdbx_description
1 polymer ?
#
loop_
_entity_poly.entity_id
_entity_poly.type
_entity_poly.pdbx_seq_one_letter_code
_entity_poly.pdbx_strand_id
1 'polypeptide(L)'
;VRSRGLGDVYKRQHPCALAVENGEVYPGVAVCGSGNGIGMTLNKHQGIRAALCWLPELARLARAHNNANILVLPGRFIEPEVALQCVDVFFSTDFEGGRHQRRIDKMPVEGCGC
;
A
#
# COMPACT_ATOMS: atom_id res chain seq x y z
N VAL A 1 7.14 -7.79 -2.48
CA VAL A 1 8.56 -7.52 -2.22
C VAL A 1 8.91 -7.99 -0.81
N ARG A 2 9.94 -8.77 -0.71
CA ARG A 2 10.37 -9.36 0.55
C ARG A 2 11.59 -8.58 1.09
N SER A 3 11.50 -8.11 2.31
CA SER A 3 12.60 -7.35 2.91
C SER A 3 13.59 -8.28 3.61
N ARG A 4 14.88 -7.98 3.47
CA ARG A 4 15.96 -8.69 4.15
C ARG A 4 16.90 -7.65 4.75
N GLY A 5 16.98 -7.60 6.08
CA GLY A 5 17.82 -6.66 6.77
C GLY A 5 17.27 -5.23 6.72
N LEU A 6 17.64 -4.41 7.71
CA LEU A 6 17.05 -3.07 7.88
C LEU A 6 17.49 -2.07 6.80
N GLY A 7 18.77 -2.10 6.41
CA GLY A 7 19.27 -1.15 5.41
C GLY A 7 18.76 -1.43 4.01
N ASP A 8 18.60 -2.71 3.65
CA ASP A 8 18.19 -3.12 2.31
C ASP A 8 16.69 -2.99 2.08
N VAL A 9 15.88 -3.06 3.13
CA VAL A 9 14.43 -2.97 3.05
C VAL A 9 14.01 -1.70 2.32
N TYR A 10 14.50 -0.56 2.77
CA TYR A 10 14.07 0.72 2.23
C TYR A 10 14.57 0.94 0.81
N LYS A 11 15.77 0.46 0.50
CA LYS A 11 16.30 0.54 -0.86
C LYS A 11 15.49 -0.27 -1.86
N ARG A 12 14.95 -1.42 -1.42
CA ARG A 12 14.15 -2.30 -2.29
C ARG A 12 12.73 -1.79 -2.51
N GLN A 13 12.21 -1.01 -1.56
CA GLN A 13 10.85 -0.51 -1.70
C GLN A 13 10.73 0.57 -2.76
N HIS A 14 11.76 1.37 -3.01
CA HIS A 14 11.72 2.38 -4.06
C HIS A 14 11.52 1.79 -5.46
N PRO A 15 12.24 0.73 -5.88
CA PRO A 15 11.94 0.08 -7.16
C PRO A 15 10.53 -0.48 -7.24
N CYS A 16 10.00 -1.04 -6.17
CA CYS A 16 8.62 -1.53 -6.12
C CYS A 16 7.63 -0.37 -6.36
N ALA A 17 7.82 0.73 -5.65
CA ALA A 17 6.98 1.91 -5.80
C ALA A 17 7.04 2.45 -7.24
N LEU A 18 8.24 2.55 -7.82
CA LEU A 18 8.40 3.02 -9.19
C LEU A 18 7.69 2.12 -10.19
N ALA A 19 7.77 0.80 -10.01
CA ALA A 19 7.10 -0.15 -10.90
C ALA A 19 5.57 0.06 -10.88
N VAL A 20 5.00 0.31 -9.70
CA VAL A 20 3.56 0.59 -9.58
C VAL A 20 3.22 1.95 -10.17
N GLU A 21 4.01 2.99 -9.86
CA GLU A 21 3.78 4.34 -10.39
C GLU A 21 3.85 4.37 -11.92
N ASN A 22 4.78 3.62 -12.50
CA ASN A 22 4.97 3.56 -13.95
C ASN A 22 3.97 2.67 -14.66
N GLY A 23 3.10 1.98 -13.93
CA GLY A 23 2.11 1.09 -14.52
C GLY A 23 2.67 -0.25 -14.98
N GLU A 24 3.90 -0.59 -14.61
CA GLU A 24 4.51 -1.88 -14.97
C GLU A 24 3.83 -3.04 -14.25
N VAL A 25 3.40 -2.81 -13.01
CA VAL A 25 2.68 -3.78 -12.20
C VAL A 25 1.53 -3.09 -11.48
N TYR A 26 0.45 -3.82 -11.23
CA TYR A 26 -0.70 -3.31 -10.48
C TYR A 26 -1.60 -4.46 -10.06
N PRO A 27 -2.02 -4.47 -8.81
CA PRO A 27 -1.49 -3.72 -7.68
C PRO A 27 -0.23 -4.40 -7.11
N GLY A 28 0.40 -3.76 -6.12
CA GLY A 28 1.53 -4.32 -5.42
C GLY A 28 1.16 -4.87 -4.04
N VAL A 29 1.97 -5.80 -3.56
CA VAL A 29 1.87 -6.33 -2.19
C VAL A 29 3.26 -6.30 -1.56
N ALA A 30 3.36 -5.75 -0.36
CA ALA A 30 4.60 -5.72 0.39
C ALA A 30 4.38 -6.31 1.79
N VAL A 31 5.32 -7.11 2.24
CA VAL A 31 5.24 -7.77 3.55
C VAL A 31 6.50 -7.44 4.35
N CYS A 32 6.33 -7.02 5.58
CA CYS A 32 7.44 -6.81 6.52
C CYS A 32 6.93 -7.05 7.94
N GLY A 33 7.83 -7.08 8.91
CA GLY A 33 7.49 -7.38 10.30
C GLY A 33 6.24 -6.67 10.80
N SER A 34 6.33 -5.35 11.02
CA SER A 34 5.16 -4.54 11.39
C SER A 34 4.48 -3.91 10.17
N GLY A 35 5.17 -3.81 9.06
CA GLY A 35 4.70 -3.12 7.86
C GLY A 35 4.85 -1.61 7.90
N ASN A 36 5.19 -1.03 9.04
CA ASN A 36 5.22 0.42 9.21
C ASN A 36 6.28 1.08 8.32
N GLY A 37 7.52 0.66 8.45
CA GLY A 37 8.63 1.28 7.71
C GLY A 37 8.47 1.15 6.21
N ILE A 38 8.06 -0.02 5.75
CA ILE A 38 7.78 -0.26 4.33
C ILE A 38 6.68 0.68 3.83
N GLY A 39 5.57 0.74 4.56
CA GLY A 39 4.45 1.60 4.19
C GLY A 39 4.85 3.06 4.10
N MET A 40 5.60 3.53 5.09
CA MET A 40 6.09 4.91 5.11
C MET A 40 7.01 5.19 3.92
N THR A 41 7.91 4.26 3.59
CA THR A 41 8.83 4.40 2.47
C THR A 41 8.09 4.44 1.14
N LEU A 42 7.16 3.50 0.94
CA LEU A 42 6.36 3.44 -0.28
C LEU A 42 5.55 4.71 -0.48
N ASN A 43 4.97 5.25 0.58
CA ASN A 43 4.12 6.45 0.49
C ASN A 43 4.90 7.75 0.28
N LYS A 44 6.24 7.70 0.25
CA LYS A 44 7.05 8.85 -0.17
C LYS A 44 6.92 9.13 -1.67
N HIS A 45 6.52 8.15 -2.46
CA HIS A 45 6.26 8.33 -3.88
C HIS A 45 4.86 8.87 -4.10
N GLN A 46 4.73 9.94 -4.88
CA GLN A 46 3.45 10.63 -5.03
C GLN A 46 2.34 9.77 -5.62
N GLY A 47 2.69 8.87 -6.50
CA GLY A 47 1.72 7.96 -7.14
C GLY A 47 1.36 6.75 -6.30
N ILE A 48 1.90 6.62 -5.10
CA ILE A 48 1.68 5.44 -4.25
C ILE A 48 0.74 5.77 -3.11
N ARG A 49 -0.26 4.90 -2.94
CA ARG A 49 -1.13 4.85 -1.78
C ARG A 49 -1.03 3.45 -1.21
N ALA A 50 -0.05 3.26 -0.33
CA ALA A 50 0.20 1.99 0.33
C ALA A 50 -0.60 1.95 1.63
N ALA A 51 -1.34 0.88 1.84
CA ALA A 51 -2.21 0.73 3.00
C ALA A 51 -1.78 -0.46 3.84
N LEU A 52 -1.48 -0.21 5.11
CA LEU A 52 -1.15 -1.25 6.08
C LEU A 52 -2.45 -1.87 6.58
N CYS A 53 -2.65 -3.15 6.27
CA CYS A 53 -3.88 -3.85 6.61
C CYS A 53 -3.57 -5.14 7.35
N TRP A 54 -4.35 -5.41 8.40
CA TRP A 54 -4.25 -6.63 9.19
C TRP A 54 -5.59 -7.36 9.35
N LEU A 55 -6.62 -6.85 8.68
CA LEU A 55 -7.95 -7.45 8.61
C LEU A 55 -8.47 -7.31 7.19
N PRO A 56 -9.22 -8.29 6.68
CA PRO A 56 -9.80 -8.19 5.33
C PRO A 56 -10.66 -6.95 5.12
N GLU A 57 -11.40 -6.51 6.14
CA GLU A 57 -12.22 -5.30 6.04
C GLU A 57 -11.36 -4.06 5.79
N LEU A 58 -10.18 -3.96 6.41
CA LEU A 58 -9.28 -2.85 6.15
C LEU A 58 -8.77 -2.85 4.71
N ALA A 59 -8.48 -4.03 4.17
CA ALA A 59 -8.05 -4.16 2.78
C ALA A 59 -9.17 -3.74 1.83
N ARG A 60 -10.41 -4.11 2.14
CA ARG A 60 -11.57 -3.69 1.35
C ARG A 60 -11.72 -2.17 1.34
N LEU A 61 -11.65 -1.55 2.52
CA LEU A 61 -11.78 -0.10 2.64
C LEU A 61 -10.63 0.65 1.97
N ALA A 62 -9.41 0.11 2.06
CA ALA A 62 -8.25 0.70 1.40
C ALA A 62 -8.47 0.80 -0.12
N ARG A 63 -9.08 -0.23 -0.71
CA ARG A 63 -9.42 -0.21 -2.13
C ARG A 63 -10.65 0.66 -2.41
N ALA A 64 -11.74 0.36 -1.73
CA ALA A 64 -13.03 0.99 -2.02
C ALA A 64 -13.01 2.50 -1.79
N HIS A 65 -12.36 2.95 -0.73
CA HIS A 65 -12.38 4.36 -0.33
C HIS A 65 -11.10 5.13 -0.68
N ASN A 66 -9.94 4.49 -0.62
CA ASN A 66 -8.66 5.19 -0.76
C ASN A 66 -7.95 4.88 -2.06
N ASN A 67 -8.51 4.00 -2.88
CA ASN A 67 -7.88 3.57 -4.12
C ASN A 67 -6.43 3.18 -3.91
N ALA A 68 -6.16 2.45 -2.82
CA ALA A 68 -4.81 2.01 -2.50
C ALA A 68 -4.28 1.12 -3.62
N ASN A 69 -3.03 1.31 -3.99
CA ASN A 69 -2.39 0.54 -5.06
C ASN A 69 -1.29 -0.38 -4.55
N ILE A 70 -0.95 -0.32 -3.28
CA ILE A 70 -0.09 -1.30 -2.63
C ILE A 70 -0.71 -1.71 -1.31
N LEU A 71 -0.85 -3.03 -1.12
CA LEU A 71 -1.25 -3.62 0.15
C LEU A 71 0.00 -3.93 0.95
N VAL A 72 0.07 -3.44 2.18
CA VAL A 72 1.18 -3.72 3.10
C VAL A 72 0.66 -4.63 4.20
N LEU A 73 1.34 -5.75 4.43
CA LEU A 73 0.96 -6.73 5.44
C LEU A 73 2.02 -6.79 6.55
N PRO A 74 1.57 -6.78 7.84
CA PRO A 74 2.49 -6.86 8.99
C PRO A 74 2.79 -8.33 9.31
N GLY A 75 3.76 -8.93 8.62
CA GLY A 75 4.01 -10.37 8.64
C GLY A 75 4.18 -11.00 10.01
N ARG A 76 4.64 -10.25 11.02
CA ARG A 76 4.79 -10.76 12.38
C ARG A 76 3.50 -10.68 13.21
N PHE A 77 2.50 -9.97 12.73
CA PHE A 77 1.28 -9.69 13.49
C PHE A 77 0.01 -10.16 12.79
N ILE A 78 0.15 -10.97 11.75
CA ILE A 78 -1.00 -11.44 10.98
C ILE A 78 -0.85 -12.93 10.71
N GLU A 79 -1.95 -13.67 10.90
CA GLU A 79 -1.98 -15.08 10.56
C GLU A 79 -1.96 -15.28 9.04
N PRO A 80 -1.29 -16.32 8.52
CA PRO A 80 -1.22 -16.53 7.07
C PRO A 80 -2.58 -16.59 6.38
N GLU A 81 -3.56 -17.20 6.99
CA GLU A 81 -4.90 -17.30 6.42
C GLU A 81 -5.57 -15.92 6.29
N VAL A 82 -5.39 -15.07 7.30
CA VAL A 82 -5.93 -13.71 7.28
C VAL A 82 -5.19 -12.89 6.23
N ALA A 83 -3.88 -13.07 6.11
CA ALA A 83 -3.09 -12.37 5.09
C ALA A 83 -3.58 -12.71 3.69
N LEU A 84 -3.86 -14.00 3.41
CA LEU A 84 -4.40 -14.42 2.12
C LEU A 84 -5.78 -13.82 1.87
N GLN A 85 -6.63 -13.75 2.88
CA GLN A 85 -7.93 -13.10 2.77
C GLN A 85 -7.79 -11.61 2.43
N CYS A 86 -6.83 -10.93 3.07
CA CYS A 86 -6.55 -9.52 2.74
C CYS A 86 -6.15 -9.36 1.29
N VAL A 87 -5.27 -10.23 0.79
CA VAL A 87 -4.84 -10.20 -0.61
C VAL A 87 -6.03 -10.41 -1.55
N ASP A 88 -6.83 -11.45 -1.29
CA ASP A 88 -8.00 -11.75 -2.13
C ASP A 88 -8.97 -10.57 -2.18
N VAL A 89 -9.28 -9.99 -1.04
CA VAL A 89 -10.18 -8.84 -0.94
C VAL A 89 -9.59 -7.63 -1.66
N PHE A 90 -8.30 -7.38 -1.47
CA PHE A 90 -7.62 -6.23 -2.08
C PHE A 90 -7.68 -6.32 -3.61
N PHE A 91 -7.41 -7.49 -4.16
CA PHE A 91 -7.41 -7.69 -5.62
C PHE A 91 -8.82 -7.72 -6.23
N SER A 92 -9.84 -7.99 -5.44
CA SER A 92 -11.21 -8.15 -5.94
C SER A 92 -12.13 -6.97 -5.65
N THR A 93 -11.65 -5.92 -4.97
CA THR A 93 -12.46 -4.77 -4.60
C THR A 93 -12.18 -3.59 -5.53
N ASP A 94 -13.24 -3.02 -6.08
CA ASP A 94 -13.14 -1.85 -6.95
C ASP A 94 -13.20 -0.55 -6.14
N PHE A 95 -12.57 0.49 -6.67
CA PHE A 95 -12.65 1.83 -6.10
C PHE A 95 -14.04 2.42 -6.35
N GLU A 96 -14.65 2.96 -5.30
CA GLU A 96 -16.00 3.54 -5.40
C GLU A 96 -16.02 4.92 -6.06
N GLY A 97 -14.94 5.66 -6.01
CA GLY A 97 -14.86 6.99 -6.61
C GLY A 97 -15.67 8.05 -5.86
N GLY A 98 -16.26 8.98 -6.61
CA GLY A 98 -17.12 10.01 -6.04
C GLY A 98 -16.44 10.87 -4.98
N ARG A 99 -17.07 10.99 -3.80
CA ARG A 99 -16.54 11.79 -2.68
C ARG A 99 -15.16 11.31 -2.22
N HIS A 100 -14.87 10.02 -2.39
CA HIS A 100 -13.57 9.46 -1.99
C HIS A 100 -12.46 10.01 -2.87
N GLN A 101 -12.71 10.18 -4.16
CA GLN A 101 -11.73 10.76 -5.06
C GLN A 101 -11.35 12.18 -4.65
N ARG A 102 -12.32 12.99 -4.23
CA ARG A 102 -12.05 14.36 -3.77
C ARG A 102 -11.14 14.37 -2.53
N ARG A 103 -11.29 13.40 -1.64
CA ARG A 103 -10.44 13.27 -0.47
C ARG A 103 -9.03 12.82 -0.84
N ILE A 104 -8.93 11.86 -1.76
CA ILE A 104 -7.64 11.36 -2.25
C ILE A 104 -6.84 12.48 -2.90
N ASP A 105 -7.49 13.33 -3.66
CA ASP A 105 -6.84 14.45 -4.36
C ASP A 105 -6.18 15.45 -3.40
N LYS A 106 -6.56 15.41 -2.13
CA LYS A 106 -5.98 16.26 -1.09
C LYS A 106 -4.80 15.62 -0.35
N MET A 107 -4.51 14.35 -0.61
CA MET A 107 -3.41 13.66 0.07
C MET A 107 -2.02 14.15 -0.34
N PRO A 108 -1.75 14.41 -1.63
CA PRO A 108 -0.42 14.88 -2.01
C PRO A 108 -0.10 16.24 -1.40
N VAL A 109 1.15 16.39 -0.99
CA VAL A 109 1.64 17.69 -0.54
C VAL A 109 1.85 18.55 -1.78
N GLU A 110 1.21 19.70 -1.81
CA GLU A 110 1.42 20.67 -2.90
C GLU A 110 2.83 21.25 -2.77
N GLY A 111 3.43 21.55 -3.93
CA GLY A 111 4.83 21.99 -4.00
C GLY A 111 5.09 23.10 -3.03
N CYS A 112 6.25 23.37 -2.61
CA CYS A 112 6.67 24.35 -1.65
C CYS A 112 5.65 24.60 -0.53
N GLY A 113 4.76 23.71 -0.34
CA GLY A 113 3.70 23.87 0.66
C GLY A 113 4.21 24.23 2.01
N CYS A 114 5.38 24.45 2.09
CA CYS A 114 5.89 24.96 3.33
C CYS A 114 5.15 24.63 4.50
#